data_d46e390959917606ef654d487910298f
#
_entry.id   d46e390959917606ef654d487910298f
#
_cell.length_a   1.000
_cell.length_b   1.000
_cell.length_c   1.000
_cell.angle_alpha   90.00
_cell.angle_beta   90.00
_cell.angle_gamma   90.00
#
_symmetry.space_group_name_H-M   'P 1'
#
loop_
_entity.id
_entity.type
_entity.pdbx_description
1 polymer ?
#
loop_
_entity_poly.entity_id
_entity_poly.type
_entity_poly.pdbx_seq_one_letter_code
_entity_poly.pdbx_strand_id
1 'polypeptide(L)'
;MIKTYSRDERKKHRTEDNRLFILEAAEKVFSQKGYSLSTVDEIAAEAQFSKATLYRYFKSKRDIFFDVIFNAFDEVLLELEELRSKDLCAGEKLKELIQLLLQVFSKKQSVSRIFYTEKDAMKKILGMNPNDPLSHSTVHARIPKGFMDKGKELSQAITSTIREGIDSGEFRDMDAEEASEILGALLRGFSFGEIFQERTFSIEKSSTLLYDFFLNGIKNSAYIK
;
A
#
# COMPACT_ATOMS: atom_id res chain seq x y z
N MET A 1 -12.25 32.04 -10.51
CA MET A 1 -13.59 31.48 -10.88
C MET A 1 -14.03 30.55 -9.78
N ILE A 2 -15.15 30.86 -9.08
CA ILE A 2 -15.72 29.97 -8.06
C ILE A 2 -16.48 28.86 -8.82
N LYS A 3 -16.01 27.60 -8.70
CA LYS A 3 -16.73 26.46 -9.25
C LYS A 3 -18.09 26.30 -8.56
N THR A 4 -19.18 26.53 -9.27
CA THR A 4 -20.54 26.34 -8.75
C THR A 4 -20.91 24.87 -8.98
N TYR A 5 -20.98 24.09 -7.93
CA TYR A 5 -21.40 22.68 -7.97
C TYR A 5 -22.93 22.55 -7.97
N SER A 6 -23.48 21.64 -8.73
CA SER A 6 -24.88 21.23 -8.67
C SER A 6 -25.22 20.60 -7.31
N ARG A 7 -26.51 20.45 -7.00
CA ARG A 7 -26.95 19.82 -5.74
C ARG A 7 -26.45 18.37 -5.61
N ASP A 8 -26.40 17.63 -6.72
CA ASP A 8 -25.98 16.22 -6.74
C ASP A 8 -24.45 16.10 -6.61
N GLU A 9 -23.69 16.99 -7.26
CA GLU A 9 -22.23 17.04 -7.07
C GLU A 9 -21.86 17.36 -5.63
N ARG A 10 -22.51 18.35 -5.00
CA ARG A 10 -22.30 18.68 -3.59
C ARG A 10 -22.62 17.51 -2.66
N LYS A 11 -23.69 16.75 -2.97
CA LYS A 11 -24.06 15.56 -2.21
C LYS A 11 -23.01 14.45 -2.36
N LYS A 12 -22.49 14.25 -3.58
CA LYS A 12 -21.43 13.27 -3.87
C LYS A 12 -20.14 13.62 -3.14
N HIS A 13 -19.65 14.86 -3.24
CA HIS A 13 -18.47 15.33 -2.52
C HIS A 13 -18.61 15.11 -0.99
N ARG A 14 -19.75 15.53 -0.41
CA ARG A 14 -19.96 15.31 1.04
C ARG A 14 -20.00 13.84 1.42
N THR A 15 -20.45 12.97 0.53
CA THR A 15 -20.46 11.52 0.77
C THR A 15 -19.03 10.97 0.74
N GLU A 16 -18.21 11.40 -0.21
CA GLU A 16 -16.79 11.05 -0.29
C GLU A 16 -15.98 11.58 0.88
N ASP A 17 -16.14 12.85 1.25
CA ASP A 17 -15.50 13.44 2.42
C ASP A 17 -15.82 12.67 3.70
N ASN A 18 -17.09 12.37 3.94
CA ASN A 18 -17.50 11.58 5.10
C ASN A 18 -16.90 10.16 5.09
N ARG A 19 -16.78 9.56 3.91
CA ARG A 19 -16.15 8.23 3.78
C ARG A 19 -14.68 8.28 4.16
N LEU A 20 -13.94 9.28 3.69
CA LEU A 20 -12.54 9.50 4.05
C LEU A 20 -12.36 9.73 5.56
N PHE A 21 -13.18 10.56 6.20
CA PHE A 21 -13.15 10.75 7.66
C PHE A 21 -13.34 9.43 8.43
N ILE A 22 -14.24 8.56 7.95
CA ILE A 22 -14.44 7.24 8.56
C ILE A 22 -13.20 6.35 8.37
N LEU A 23 -12.55 6.39 7.20
CA LEU A 23 -11.33 5.60 6.94
C LEU A 23 -10.15 6.07 7.79
N GLU A 24 -9.97 7.39 7.97
CA GLU A 24 -8.94 7.96 8.85
C GLU A 24 -9.17 7.54 10.32
N ALA A 25 -10.40 7.62 10.79
CA ALA A 25 -10.78 7.17 12.12
C ALA A 25 -10.54 5.66 12.30
N ALA A 26 -10.89 4.86 11.29
CA ALA A 26 -10.66 3.42 11.29
C ALA A 26 -9.17 3.09 11.34
N GLU A 27 -8.35 3.78 10.54
CA GLU A 27 -6.89 3.61 10.56
C GLU A 27 -6.33 3.89 11.96
N LYS A 28 -6.77 4.97 12.62
CA LYS A 28 -6.36 5.31 13.97
C LYS A 28 -6.76 4.24 14.98
N VAL A 29 -8.00 3.75 14.94
CA VAL A 29 -8.48 2.68 15.83
C VAL A 29 -7.73 1.37 15.58
N PHE A 30 -7.50 1.00 14.32
CA PHE A 30 -6.72 -0.19 13.97
C PHE A 30 -5.26 -0.07 14.41
N SER A 31 -4.67 1.13 14.34
CA SER A 31 -3.29 1.35 14.79
C SER A 31 -3.11 1.14 16.29
N GLN A 32 -4.07 1.56 17.08
CA GLN A 32 -4.03 1.50 18.54
C GLN A 32 -4.30 0.11 19.09
N LYS A 33 -5.26 -0.62 18.51
CA LYS A 33 -5.81 -1.86 19.08
C LYS A 33 -5.62 -3.09 18.19
N GLY A 34 -5.18 -2.91 16.95
CA GLY A 34 -5.21 -3.96 15.94
C GLY A 34 -6.62 -4.19 15.38
N TYR A 35 -6.70 -5.04 14.35
CA TYR A 35 -7.98 -5.37 13.73
C TYR A 35 -8.87 -6.21 14.65
N SER A 36 -8.31 -7.22 15.33
CA SER A 36 -9.09 -8.18 16.12
C SER A 36 -9.88 -7.52 17.25
N LEU A 37 -9.24 -6.63 18.00
CA LEU A 37 -9.81 -5.98 19.18
C LEU A 37 -10.63 -4.72 18.86
N SER A 38 -10.53 -4.18 17.67
CA SER A 38 -11.30 -3.00 17.25
C SER A 38 -12.77 -3.36 16.95
N THR A 39 -13.65 -2.41 17.16
CA THR A 39 -15.09 -2.53 16.89
C THR A 39 -15.59 -1.41 15.96
N VAL A 40 -16.71 -1.65 15.28
CA VAL A 40 -17.37 -0.63 14.46
C VAL A 40 -17.88 0.53 15.32
N ASP A 41 -18.25 0.26 16.57
CA ASP A 41 -18.70 1.29 17.51
C ASP A 41 -17.56 2.26 17.87
N GLU A 42 -16.35 1.76 18.09
CA GLU A 42 -15.18 2.60 18.36
C GLU A 42 -14.79 3.44 17.13
N ILE A 43 -14.84 2.84 15.93
CA ILE A 43 -14.61 3.58 14.68
C ILE A 43 -15.65 4.68 14.51
N ALA A 44 -16.94 4.40 14.80
CA ALA A 44 -18.00 5.37 14.73
C ALA A 44 -17.78 6.53 15.72
N ALA A 45 -17.40 6.22 16.95
CA ALA A 45 -17.12 7.20 17.99
C ALA A 45 -15.91 8.09 17.61
N GLU A 46 -14.81 7.49 17.11
CA GLU A 46 -13.63 8.22 16.65
C GLU A 46 -13.94 9.13 15.46
N ALA A 47 -14.75 8.66 14.50
CA ALA A 47 -15.21 9.44 13.35
C ALA A 47 -16.29 10.47 13.70
N GLN A 48 -16.79 10.51 14.93
CA GLN A 48 -17.91 11.34 15.37
C GLN A 48 -19.21 11.11 14.58
N PHE A 49 -19.43 9.87 14.16
CA PHE A 49 -20.65 9.43 13.48
C PHE A 49 -21.41 8.40 14.31
N SER A 50 -22.72 8.25 14.05
CA SER A 50 -23.47 7.13 14.60
C SER A 50 -23.10 5.83 13.90
N LYS A 51 -23.19 4.69 14.58
CA LYS A 51 -23.03 3.34 14.01
C LYS A 51 -23.91 3.13 12.78
N ALA A 52 -25.17 3.63 12.84
CA ALA A 52 -26.09 3.58 11.71
C ALA A 52 -25.56 4.37 10.50
N THR A 53 -24.88 5.49 10.73
CA THR A 53 -24.24 6.26 9.69
C THR A 53 -23.10 5.47 9.05
N LEU A 54 -22.25 4.81 9.83
CA LEU A 54 -21.17 3.97 9.29
C LEU A 54 -21.72 2.86 8.39
N TYR A 55 -22.78 2.16 8.81
CA TYR A 55 -23.37 1.08 8.01
C TYR A 55 -24.03 1.56 6.69
N ARG A 56 -24.22 2.86 6.51
CA ARG A 56 -24.60 3.43 5.20
C ARG A 56 -23.46 3.48 4.22
N TYR A 57 -22.21 3.54 4.70
CA TYR A 57 -20.99 3.61 3.88
C TYR A 57 -20.32 2.24 3.72
N PHE A 58 -20.32 1.44 4.77
CA PHE A 58 -19.59 0.18 4.83
C PHE A 58 -20.49 -0.94 5.40
N LYS A 59 -20.48 -2.10 4.77
CA LYS A 59 -21.30 -3.24 5.19
C LYS A 59 -20.75 -3.96 6.43
N SER A 60 -19.43 -3.87 6.65
CA SER A 60 -18.75 -4.59 7.72
C SER A 60 -17.42 -3.91 8.11
N LYS A 61 -16.86 -4.27 9.28
CA LYS A 61 -15.50 -3.90 9.68
C LYS A 61 -14.45 -4.37 8.66
N ARG A 62 -14.69 -5.51 8.01
CA ARG A 62 -13.85 -6.04 6.95
C ARG A 62 -13.81 -5.11 5.74
N ASP A 63 -14.95 -4.58 5.32
CA ASP A 63 -15.01 -3.65 4.19
C ASP A 63 -14.26 -2.35 4.53
N ILE A 64 -14.44 -1.82 5.74
CA ILE A 64 -13.69 -0.65 6.22
C ILE A 64 -12.18 -0.92 6.14
N PHE A 65 -11.74 -2.10 6.59
CA PHE A 65 -10.31 -2.47 6.57
C PHE A 65 -9.75 -2.51 5.15
N PHE A 66 -10.44 -3.15 4.22
CA PHE A 66 -9.99 -3.16 2.82
C PHE A 66 -9.99 -1.77 2.20
N ASP A 67 -10.97 -0.95 2.52
CA ASP A 67 -11.05 0.41 2.00
C ASP A 67 -9.93 1.31 2.55
N VAL A 68 -9.49 1.11 3.80
CA VAL A 68 -8.27 1.77 4.33
C VAL A 68 -7.04 1.39 3.49
N ILE A 69 -6.92 0.11 3.11
CA ILE A 69 -5.82 -0.35 2.27
C ILE A 69 -5.94 0.20 0.85
N PHE A 70 -7.14 0.19 0.26
CA PHE A 70 -7.38 0.75 -1.06
C PHE A 70 -7.00 2.23 -1.14
N ASN A 71 -7.36 3.00 -0.12
CA ASN A 71 -6.99 4.41 -0.05
C ASN A 71 -5.46 4.58 -0.03
N ALA A 72 -4.73 3.72 0.69
CA ALA A 72 -3.28 3.75 0.69
C ALA A 72 -2.69 3.41 -0.69
N PHE A 73 -3.25 2.45 -1.41
CA PHE A 73 -2.84 2.16 -2.78
C PHE A 73 -3.12 3.34 -3.72
N ASP A 74 -4.28 3.99 -3.59
CA ASP A 74 -4.64 5.14 -4.44
C ASP A 74 -3.68 6.32 -4.22
N GLU A 75 -3.29 6.59 -2.97
CA GLU A 75 -2.27 7.60 -2.64
C GLU A 75 -0.94 7.28 -3.36
N VAL A 76 -0.47 6.03 -3.27
CA VAL A 76 0.78 5.61 -3.94
C VAL A 76 0.69 5.71 -5.45
N LEU A 77 -0.39 5.21 -6.04
CA LEU A 77 -0.56 5.21 -7.49
C LEU A 77 -0.62 6.62 -8.06
N LEU A 78 -1.23 7.56 -7.35
CA LEU A 78 -1.25 8.98 -7.74
C LEU A 78 0.17 9.59 -7.74
N GLU A 79 0.94 9.39 -6.66
CA GLU A 79 2.32 9.87 -6.57
C GLU A 79 3.23 9.20 -7.61
N LEU A 80 2.96 7.94 -7.97
CA LEU A 80 3.67 7.23 -9.04
C LEU A 80 3.40 7.83 -10.43
N GLU A 81 2.16 8.23 -10.71
CA GLU A 81 1.81 8.88 -11.97
C GLU A 81 2.58 10.22 -12.12
N GLU A 82 2.67 11.00 -11.03
CA GLU A 82 3.47 12.22 -10.99
C GLU A 82 4.95 11.93 -11.20
N LEU A 83 5.50 10.89 -10.56
CA LEU A 83 6.89 10.48 -10.72
C LEU A 83 7.21 10.07 -12.15
N ARG A 84 6.31 9.35 -12.81
CA ARG A 84 6.49 8.91 -14.21
C ARG A 84 6.56 10.09 -15.18
N SER A 85 5.88 11.20 -14.88
CA SER A 85 5.88 12.41 -15.70
C SER A 85 7.15 13.25 -15.58
N LYS A 86 8.02 12.97 -14.57
CA LYS A 86 9.28 13.69 -14.37
C LYS A 86 10.32 13.30 -15.42
N ASP A 87 11.08 14.29 -15.86
CA ASP A 87 12.24 14.09 -16.74
C ASP A 87 13.46 13.67 -15.92
N LEU A 88 13.45 12.41 -15.49
CA LEU A 88 14.48 11.77 -14.67
C LEU A 88 14.96 10.50 -15.35
N CYS A 89 16.24 10.12 -15.14
CA CYS A 89 16.73 8.82 -15.59
C CYS A 89 16.10 7.68 -14.77
N ALA A 90 16.18 6.44 -15.28
CA ALA A 90 15.54 5.29 -14.65
C ALA A 90 16.03 5.03 -13.23
N GLY A 91 17.33 5.25 -12.96
CA GLY A 91 17.90 5.12 -11.63
C GLY A 91 17.36 6.15 -10.65
N GLU A 92 17.18 7.40 -11.06
CA GLU A 92 16.58 8.43 -10.24
C GLU A 92 15.11 8.15 -9.96
N LYS A 93 14.34 7.73 -10.98
CA LYS A 93 12.95 7.29 -10.81
C LYS A 93 12.85 6.12 -9.83
N LEU A 94 13.74 5.13 -9.94
CA LEU A 94 13.77 3.98 -9.04
C LEU A 94 14.07 4.39 -7.59
N LYS A 95 14.97 5.34 -7.38
CA LYS A 95 15.29 5.88 -6.05
C LYS A 95 14.07 6.56 -5.41
N GLU A 96 13.43 7.47 -6.16
CA GLU A 96 12.22 8.16 -5.68
C GLU A 96 11.07 7.15 -5.42
N LEU A 97 10.93 6.15 -6.27
CA LEU A 97 9.95 5.07 -6.11
C LEU A 97 10.17 4.28 -4.80
N ILE A 98 11.41 3.86 -4.53
CA ILE A 98 11.77 3.16 -3.29
C ILE A 98 11.46 4.04 -2.08
N GLN A 99 11.81 5.31 -2.14
CA GLN A 99 11.54 6.26 -1.06
C GLN A 99 10.04 6.43 -0.82
N LEU A 100 9.26 6.61 -1.87
CA LEU A 100 7.80 6.72 -1.82
C LEU A 100 7.18 5.49 -1.15
N LEU A 101 7.56 4.29 -1.59
CA LEU A 101 7.02 3.04 -1.06
C LEU A 101 7.34 2.87 0.43
N LEU A 102 8.58 3.16 0.85
CA LEU A 102 8.95 3.13 2.26
C LEU A 102 8.20 4.16 3.09
N GLN A 103 7.96 5.37 2.57
CA GLN A 103 7.16 6.40 3.24
C GLN A 103 5.74 5.93 3.48
N VAL A 104 5.10 5.33 2.47
CA VAL A 104 3.73 4.82 2.60
C VAL A 104 3.68 3.65 3.57
N PHE A 105 4.61 2.70 3.48
CA PHE A 105 4.69 1.61 4.46
C PHE A 105 4.88 2.12 5.89
N SER A 106 5.68 3.15 6.10
CA SER A 106 5.89 3.76 7.41
C SER A 106 4.65 4.52 7.90
N LYS A 107 4.01 5.33 7.04
CA LYS A 107 2.75 6.02 7.37
C LYS A 107 1.64 5.03 7.71
N LYS A 108 1.54 3.91 6.98
CA LYS A 108 0.52 2.87 7.14
C LYS A 108 1.03 1.66 7.95
N GLN A 109 2.02 1.89 8.81
CA GLN A 109 2.66 0.83 9.62
C GLN A 109 1.64 0.00 10.43
N SER A 110 0.60 0.65 10.93
CA SER A 110 -0.49 0.01 11.67
C SER A 110 -1.22 -1.05 10.84
N VAL A 111 -1.55 -0.73 9.59
CA VAL A 111 -2.22 -1.65 8.67
C VAL A 111 -1.25 -2.75 8.25
N SER A 112 -0.01 -2.40 7.91
CA SER A 112 1.04 -3.35 7.56
C SER A 112 1.29 -4.33 8.72
N ARG A 113 1.33 -3.85 9.96
CA ARG A 113 1.47 -4.69 11.15
C ARG A 113 0.38 -5.75 11.25
N ILE A 114 -0.88 -5.42 10.95
CA ILE A 114 -1.99 -6.39 11.00
C ILE A 114 -1.72 -7.57 10.06
N PHE A 115 -1.22 -7.31 8.85
CA PHE A 115 -0.88 -8.37 7.90
C PHE A 115 0.19 -9.34 8.42
N TYR A 116 1.14 -8.84 9.19
CA TYR A 116 2.28 -9.64 9.65
C TYR A 116 2.08 -10.27 11.04
N THR A 117 1.38 -9.58 11.94
CA THR A 117 1.27 -10.02 13.34
C THR A 117 -0.06 -10.69 13.66
N GLU A 118 -1.13 -10.30 13.02
CA GLU A 118 -2.46 -10.81 13.32
C GLU A 118 -2.87 -11.94 12.35
N LYS A 119 -2.10 -13.05 12.33
CA LYS A 119 -2.38 -14.19 11.43
C LYS A 119 -3.82 -14.69 11.51
N ASP A 120 -4.41 -14.76 12.72
CA ASP A 120 -5.78 -15.21 12.89
C ASP A 120 -6.81 -14.16 12.48
N ALA A 121 -6.49 -12.87 12.64
CA ALA A 121 -7.31 -11.79 12.07
C ALA A 121 -7.29 -11.87 10.55
N MET A 122 -6.12 -12.04 9.94
CA MET A 122 -5.99 -12.18 8.50
C MET A 122 -6.74 -13.39 7.96
N LYS A 123 -6.69 -14.54 8.64
CA LYS A 123 -7.52 -15.70 8.29
C LYS A 123 -9.01 -15.34 8.30
N LYS A 124 -9.49 -14.64 9.34
CA LYS A 124 -10.89 -14.18 9.43
C LYS A 124 -11.24 -13.15 8.34
N ILE A 125 -10.37 -12.16 8.10
CA ILE A 125 -10.54 -11.14 7.05
C ILE A 125 -10.63 -11.82 5.68
N LEU A 126 -9.77 -12.79 5.41
CA LEU A 126 -9.76 -13.56 4.17
C LEU A 126 -10.82 -14.67 4.15
N GLY A 127 -11.54 -14.87 5.26
CA GLY A 127 -12.57 -15.90 5.39
C GLY A 127 -12.00 -17.32 5.33
N MET A 128 -10.76 -17.53 5.74
CA MET A 128 -10.13 -18.85 5.82
C MET A 128 -10.74 -19.62 7.00
N ASN A 129 -11.12 -20.86 6.75
CA ASN A 129 -11.54 -21.78 7.80
C ASN A 129 -10.39 -22.74 8.15
N PRO A 130 -9.89 -22.74 9.40
CA PRO A 130 -8.78 -23.63 9.80
C PRO A 130 -9.11 -25.12 9.60
N ASN A 131 -10.39 -25.47 9.63
CA ASN A 131 -10.87 -26.85 9.55
C ASN A 131 -11.25 -27.28 8.11
N ASP A 132 -11.06 -26.39 7.12
CA ASP A 132 -11.34 -26.67 5.71
C ASP A 132 -10.06 -26.61 4.89
N PRO A 133 -9.50 -27.75 4.45
CA PRO A 133 -8.31 -27.80 3.62
C PRO A 133 -8.44 -27.04 2.30
N LEU A 134 -9.66 -26.91 1.78
CA LEU A 134 -9.94 -26.20 0.52
C LEU A 134 -10.04 -24.68 0.74
N SER A 135 -10.10 -24.20 1.99
CA SER A 135 -10.19 -22.77 2.28
C SER A 135 -8.98 -21.99 1.75
N HIS A 136 -7.81 -22.61 1.67
CA HIS A 136 -6.60 -22.01 1.10
C HIS A 136 -6.72 -21.76 -0.41
N SER A 137 -7.31 -22.69 -1.15
CA SER A 137 -7.49 -22.56 -2.61
C SER A 137 -8.54 -21.49 -2.98
N THR A 138 -9.44 -21.13 -2.06
CA THR A 138 -10.49 -20.14 -2.29
C THR A 138 -10.15 -18.74 -1.75
N VAL A 139 -8.96 -18.54 -1.17
CA VAL A 139 -8.53 -17.23 -0.61
C VAL A 139 -8.59 -16.13 -1.67
N HIS A 140 -8.10 -16.39 -2.88
CA HIS A 140 -8.14 -15.42 -3.98
C HIS A 140 -9.57 -14.96 -4.33
N ALA A 141 -10.56 -15.86 -4.25
CA ALA A 141 -11.96 -15.52 -4.50
C ALA A 141 -12.58 -14.64 -3.40
N ARG A 142 -11.95 -14.58 -2.23
CA ARG A 142 -12.43 -13.83 -1.06
C ARG A 142 -11.76 -12.49 -0.86
N ILE A 143 -10.58 -12.29 -1.49
CA ILE A 143 -9.94 -10.97 -1.55
C ILE A 143 -10.76 -10.10 -2.51
N PRO A 144 -11.08 -8.85 -2.15
CA PRO A 144 -11.74 -7.95 -3.09
C PRO A 144 -10.93 -7.84 -4.40
N LYS A 145 -11.61 -7.99 -5.53
CA LYS A 145 -10.95 -7.99 -6.85
C LYS A 145 -10.05 -6.76 -7.03
N GLY A 146 -10.53 -5.57 -6.65
CA GLY A 146 -9.76 -4.33 -6.75
C GLY A 146 -8.44 -4.35 -5.96
N PHE A 147 -8.33 -5.13 -4.88
CA PHE A 147 -7.07 -5.26 -4.13
C PHE A 147 -5.97 -5.92 -4.97
N MET A 148 -6.31 -7.01 -5.64
CA MET A 148 -5.37 -7.69 -6.53
C MET A 148 -5.00 -6.82 -7.73
N ASP A 149 -5.97 -6.11 -8.30
CA ASP A 149 -5.77 -5.23 -9.45
C ASP A 149 -4.81 -4.08 -9.09
N LYS A 150 -5.00 -3.41 -7.94
CA LYS A 150 -4.11 -2.33 -7.47
C LYS A 150 -2.71 -2.83 -7.12
N GLY A 151 -2.60 -3.99 -6.48
CA GLY A 151 -1.30 -4.61 -6.22
C GLY A 151 -0.54 -4.94 -7.50
N LYS A 152 -1.25 -5.41 -8.53
CA LYS A 152 -0.68 -5.66 -9.86
C LYS A 152 -0.25 -4.36 -10.56
N GLU A 153 -1.07 -3.31 -10.48
CA GLU A 153 -0.76 -2.01 -11.03
C GLU A 153 0.52 -1.42 -10.41
N LEU A 154 0.66 -1.51 -9.09
CA LEU A 154 1.88 -1.10 -8.39
C LEU A 154 3.09 -1.92 -8.84
N SER A 155 2.97 -3.25 -8.94
CA SER A 155 4.05 -4.12 -9.44
C SER A 155 4.43 -3.75 -10.87
N GLN A 156 3.46 -3.49 -11.74
CA GLN A 156 3.69 -3.05 -13.12
C GLN A 156 4.44 -1.72 -13.21
N ALA A 157 4.15 -0.78 -12.30
CA ALA A 157 4.86 0.50 -12.24
C ALA A 157 6.34 0.30 -11.91
N ILE A 158 6.68 -0.57 -10.96
CA ILE A 158 8.06 -0.93 -10.62
C ILE A 158 8.74 -1.59 -11.83
N THR A 159 8.10 -2.60 -12.42
CA THR A 159 8.61 -3.34 -13.58
C THR A 159 8.89 -2.41 -14.76
N SER A 160 7.98 -1.46 -15.04
CA SER A 160 8.17 -0.52 -16.15
C SER A 160 9.37 0.42 -15.94
N THR A 161 9.62 0.87 -14.71
CA THR A 161 10.79 1.69 -14.38
C THR A 161 12.10 0.91 -14.55
N ILE A 162 12.12 -0.36 -14.14
CA ILE A 162 13.28 -1.23 -14.32
C ILE A 162 13.52 -1.49 -15.82
N ARG A 163 12.48 -1.74 -16.58
CA ARG A 163 12.57 -1.97 -18.03
C ARG A 163 13.08 -0.73 -18.77
N GLU A 164 12.63 0.46 -18.40
CA GLU A 164 13.17 1.73 -18.93
C GLU A 164 14.69 1.82 -18.72
N GLY A 165 15.19 1.42 -17.56
CA GLY A 165 16.62 1.41 -17.28
C GLY A 165 17.39 0.34 -18.06
N ILE A 166 16.81 -0.80 -18.35
CA ILE A 166 17.39 -1.85 -19.20
C ILE A 166 17.45 -1.36 -20.66
N ASP A 167 16.35 -0.81 -21.16
CA ASP A 167 16.22 -0.34 -22.55
C ASP A 167 17.17 0.84 -22.82
N SER A 168 17.41 1.71 -21.84
CA SER A 168 18.37 2.81 -21.93
C SER A 168 19.83 2.37 -21.74
N GLY A 169 20.07 1.11 -21.32
CA GLY A 169 21.40 0.59 -21.01
C GLY A 169 21.96 1.05 -19.67
N GLU A 170 21.20 1.78 -18.86
CA GLU A 170 21.58 2.17 -17.49
C GLU A 170 21.67 0.96 -16.56
N PHE A 171 20.74 0.03 -16.73
CA PHE A 171 20.74 -1.26 -16.03
C PHE A 171 21.25 -2.37 -16.94
N ARG A 172 21.80 -3.41 -16.34
CA ARG A 172 22.23 -4.61 -17.09
C ARG A 172 21.02 -5.33 -17.67
N ASP A 173 21.23 -6.12 -18.71
CA ASP A 173 20.22 -7.02 -19.27
C ASP A 173 19.81 -8.09 -18.23
N MET A 174 18.53 -8.14 -17.92
CA MET A 174 17.90 -9.07 -16.96
C MET A 174 16.40 -9.12 -17.16
N ASP A 175 15.73 -10.08 -16.54
CA ASP A 175 14.27 -10.10 -16.48
C ASP A 175 13.75 -8.99 -15.53
N ALA A 176 12.98 -8.03 -16.08
CA ALA A 176 12.47 -6.90 -15.35
C ALA A 176 11.39 -7.30 -14.33
N GLU A 177 10.62 -8.34 -14.62
CA GLU A 177 9.62 -8.93 -13.75
C GLU A 177 10.28 -9.56 -12.53
N GLU A 178 11.29 -10.41 -12.72
CA GLU A 178 12.04 -11.04 -11.63
C GLU A 178 12.74 -9.98 -10.76
N ALA A 179 13.35 -8.98 -11.36
CA ALA A 179 13.98 -7.87 -10.64
C ALA A 179 12.97 -7.07 -9.80
N SER A 180 11.77 -6.84 -10.36
CA SER A 180 10.66 -6.18 -9.65
C SER A 180 10.18 -7.01 -8.45
N GLU A 181 10.07 -8.33 -8.61
CA GLU A 181 9.68 -9.24 -7.51
C GLU A 181 10.72 -9.23 -6.38
N ILE A 182 12.02 -9.23 -6.71
CA ILE A 182 13.12 -9.14 -5.75
C ILE A 182 13.05 -7.80 -5.00
N LEU A 183 12.88 -6.67 -5.71
CA LEU A 183 12.75 -5.36 -5.07
C LEU A 183 11.53 -5.32 -4.14
N GLY A 184 10.40 -5.86 -4.59
CA GLY A 184 9.19 -5.96 -3.76
C GLY A 184 9.41 -6.82 -2.51
N ALA A 185 10.18 -7.91 -2.61
CA ALA A 185 10.53 -8.75 -1.46
C ALA A 185 11.45 -8.01 -0.47
N LEU A 186 12.44 -7.27 -0.97
CA LEU A 186 13.33 -6.44 -0.16
C LEU A 186 12.57 -5.34 0.58
N LEU A 187 11.67 -4.61 -0.11
CA LEU A 187 10.82 -3.57 0.48
C LEU A 187 9.94 -4.14 1.60
N ARG A 188 9.29 -5.28 1.37
CA ARG A 188 8.46 -5.96 2.38
C ARG A 188 9.30 -6.42 3.58
N GLY A 189 10.46 -7.04 3.32
CA GLY A 189 11.37 -7.50 4.38
C GLY A 189 11.91 -6.36 5.22
N PHE A 190 12.23 -5.23 4.59
CA PHE A 190 12.70 -4.04 5.28
C PHE A 190 11.61 -3.43 6.18
N SER A 191 10.41 -3.26 5.66
CA SER A 191 9.25 -2.76 6.41
C SER A 191 8.87 -3.68 7.56
N PHE A 192 9.00 -5.00 7.39
CA PHE A 192 8.82 -5.98 8.44
C PHE A 192 9.86 -5.83 9.56
N GLY A 193 11.13 -5.60 9.21
CA GLY A 193 12.20 -5.38 10.16
C GLY A 193 11.99 -4.14 11.05
N GLU A 194 11.45 -3.05 10.48
CA GLU A 194 11.10 -1.85 11.24
C GLU A 194 9.99 -2.12 12.27
N ILE A 195 8.99 -2.94 11.91
CA ILE A 195 7.87 -3.28 12.80
C ILE A 195 8.33 -4.11 14.02
N PHE A 196 9.30 -5.01 13.85
CA PHE A 196 9.65 -6.01 14.88
C PHE A 196 10.95 -5.74 15.62
N GLN A 197 11.86 -4.94 15.07
CA GLN A 197 13.22 -4.80 15.63
C GLN A 197 13.48 -3.46 16.33
N GLU A 198 12.46 -2.59 16.44
CA GLU A 198 12.62 -1.22 17.00
C GLU A 198 13.77 -0.43 16.34
N ARG A 199 14.22 -0.84 15.15
CA ARG A 199 15.27 -0.16 14.40
C ARG A 199 14.66 1.02 13.70
N THR A 200 14.77 2.18 14.32
CA THR A 200 14.41 3.46 13.72
C THR A 200 15.54 3.97 12.83
N PHE A 201 15.67 3.40 11.63
CA PHE A 201 16.38 4.14 10.60
C PHE A 201 15.43 5.23 10.08
N SER A 202 15.97 6.43 9.81
CA SER A 202 15.16 7.40 9.06
C SER A 202 14.80 6.82 7.70
N ILE A 203 13.61 7.15 7.18
CA ILE A 203 13.15 6.68 5.86
C ILE A 203 14.19 7.01 4.78
N GLU A 204 14.80 8.19 4.86
CA GLU A 204 15.87 8.63 3.96
C GLU A 204 17.08 7.69 3.99
N LYS A 205 17.55 7.30 5.17
CA LYS A 205 18.66 6.36 5.32
C LYS A 205 18.30 4.97 4.82
N SER A 206 17.09 4.52 5.11
CA SER A 206 16.56 3.22 4.68
C SER A 206 16.41 3.15 3.17
N SER A 207 15.85 4.18 2.55
CA SER A 207 15.67 4.25 1.10
C SER A 207 17.01 4.29 0.37
N THR A 208 17.96 5.08 0.88
CA THR A 208 19.31 5.16 0.29
C THR A 208 20.03 3.81 0.37
N LEU A 209 20.00 3.15 1.52
CA LEU A 209 20.64 1.85 1.71
C LEU A 209 20.05 0.79 0.78
N LEU A 210 18.72 0.72 0.72
CA LEU A 210 18.01 -0.25 -0.10
C LEU A 210 18.24 0.01 -1.60
N TYR A 211 18.22 1.28 -2.01
CA TYR A 211 18.53 1.70 -3.37
C TYR A 211 19.95 1.31 -3.75
N ASP A 212 20.95 1.67 -2.93
CA ASP A 212 22.34 1.38 -3.21
C ASP A 212 22.59 -0.13 -3.31
N PHE A 213 21.99 -0.92 -2.41
CA PHE A 213 22.12 -2.36 -2.42
C PHE A 213 21.48 -2.99 -3.66
N PHE A 214 20.29 -2.56 -4.03
CA PHE A 214 19.56 -3.05 -5.19
C PHE A 214 20.26 -2.60 -6.49
N LEU A 215 20.59 -1.32 -6.61
CA LEU A 215 21.22 -0.76 -7.81
C LEU A 215 22.57 -1.39 -8.11
N ASN A 216 23.42 -1.63 -7.09
CA ASN A 216 24.71 -2.31 -7.30
C ASN A 216 24.55 -3.73 -7.85
N GLY A 217 23.40 -4.38 -7.61
CA GLY A 217 23.06 -5.67 -8.19
C GLY A 217 22.58 -5.60 -9.64
N ILE A 218 22.01 -4.47 -10.09
CA ILE A 218 21.40 -4.34 -11.42
C ILE A 218 22.13 -3.39 -12.37
N LYS A 219 23.05 -2.57 -11.86
CA LYS A 219 23.79 -1.60 -12.67
C LYS A 219 24.69 -2.30 -13.70
N ASN A 220 24.72 -1.75 -14.91
CA ASN A 220 25.63 -2.24 -15.94
C ASN A 220 27.09 -1.92 -15.58
N SER A 221 27.96 -2.93 -15.61
CA SER A 221 29.39 -2.79 -15.25
C SER A 221 30.13 -1.73 -16.10
N ALA A 222 29.66 -1.42 -17.29
CA ALA A 222 30.23 -0.40 -18.16
C ALA A 222 30.06 1.04 -17.59
N TYR A 223 29.15 1.24 -16.66
CA TYR A 223 28.88 2.53 -16.00
C TYR A 223 29.59 2.69 -14.64
N ILE A 224 30.36 1.70 -14.19
CA ILE A 224 31.19 1.81 -13.00
C ILE A 224 32.50 2.49 -13.42
N LYS A 225 32.54 3.82 -13.39
CA LYS A 225 33.75 4.63 -13.49
C LYS A 225 34.14 5.15 -12.13
#